data_8293b67cfd59e0888c45309f300768ed
#
_entry.id   8293b67cfd59e0888c45309f300768ed
#
_cell.length_a   1.000
_cell.length_b   1.000
_cell.length_c   1.000
_cell.angle_alpha   90.00
_cell.angle_beta   90.00
_cell.angle_gamma   90.00
#
_symmetry.space_group_name_H-M   'P 1'
#
loop_
_entity.id
_entity.type
_entity.pdbx_description
1 polymer ?
#
loop_
_entity_poly.entity_id
_entity_poly.type
_entity_poly.pdbx_seq_one_letter_code
_entity_poly.pdbx_strand_id
1 'polypeptide(L)'
;MCFESVRMSIPPALRASFAALLALVSLTGCHRKPKDGVALVGVAVFDGVSPYLKRDMVIVVRKDTIAAIGTRASVAIPKDVPVIDMKGKYVIPGLIDGHVHVQPWTLNRFVAEGVTAVRDVHGQLDTIMHLREQAQLNSYLSPRIYAAGAMIDGVPATYADAFAVKDGPEARKAVDRLAVLGVDYLKVYTNLDEPLLRAVLDEAKTFGLKVSAHLGSVDALTAAELGVSSIEHMSGVPEAARPDPKLDAAYKKGFFAGWTAFEHAWSGLDSASLARVAERLVGEQVTLIPTLVLHDTFSRLDDPALAADSALRAVPDSELVRWNVPGMVRRAGWTQDDFAAFRAARANQNLFVRLFRAAGGRVVAGTDAANQMLIPGTSLHRELELLVAAGFLPSDALFSATRDAARLLGADSIGVLTVGRKADLVILGADPVLDIRNLRTVEQVMLRGHLLPSDSLRKQY
;
A
#
# COMPACT_ATOMS: atom_id res chain seq x y z
N MET A 1 19.44 -70.11 2.19
CA MET A 1 20.83 -69.58 2.30
C MET A 1 20.89 -68.76 3.55
N CYS A 2 21.60 -69.32 4.56
CA CYS A 2 21.81 -68.73 5.88
C CYS A 2 22.83 -67.62 5.79
N PHE A 3 22.49 -66.42 6.35
CA PHE A 3 23.48 -65.38 6.63
C PHE A 3 23.94 -65.51 8.07
N GLU A 4 25.19 -65.89 8.28
CA GLU A 4 25.87 -65.94 9.57
C GLU A 4 26.14 -64.50 10.08
N SER A 5 25.76 -64.22 11.32
CA SER A 5 26.04 -62.98 12.01
C SER A 5 27.46 -63.03 12.61
N VAL A 6 28.37 -62.22 12.11
CA VAL A 6 29.70 -61.96 12.69
C VAL A 6 29.55 -61.02 13.87
N ARG A 7 29.74 -61.53 15.07
CA ARG A 7 29.90 -60.73 16.30
C ARG A 7 31.35 -60.26 16.41
N MET A 8 31.60 -58.97 16.18
CA MET A 8 32.89 -58.36 16.54
C MET A 8 32.89 -57.96 18.04
N SER A 9 33.77 -58.55 18.79
CA SER A 9 34.01 -58.25 20.22
C SER A 9 35.00 -57.06 20.31
N ILE A 10 34.57 -55.96 20.90
CA ILE A 10 35.41 -54.79 21.18
C ILE A 10 36.14 -54.98 22.51
N PRO A 11 37.47 -54.78 22.58
CA PRO A 11 38.24 -54.95 23.80
C PRO A 11 37.88 -53.94 24.90
N PRO A 12 37.96 -54.30 26.18
CA PRO A 12 37.51 -53.46 27.30
C PRO A 12 38.27 -52.13 27.49
N ALA A 13 39.46 -51.99 26.90
CA ALA A 13 40.25 -50.77 26.98
C ALA A 13 39.66 -49.57 26.13
N LEU A 14 38.84 -49.87 25.11
CA LEU A 14 38.21 -48.82 24.30
C LEU A 14 36.88 -48.31 24.88
N ARG A 15 36.32 -49.03 25.87
CA ARG A 15 35.05 -48.58 26.50
C ARG A 15 35.21 -47.44 27.51
N ALA A 16 36.40 -47.31 28.12
CA ALA A 16 36.68 -46.25 29.10
C ALA A 16 36.93 -44.88 28.43
N SER A 17 37.49 -44.84 27.23
CA SER A 17 37.79 -43.60 26.52
C SER A 17 36.55 -42.95 25.88
N PHE A 18 35.54 -43.75 25.52
CA PHE A 18 34.29 -43.21 24.93
C PHE A 18 33.33 -42.61 25.98
N ALA A 19 33.37 -43.11 27.22
CA ALA A 19 32.55 -42.58 28.32
C ALA A 19 33.08 -41.23 28.85
N ALA A 20 34.43 -41.01 28.79
CA ALA A 20 35.02 -39.73 29.19
C ALA A 20 34.83 -38.61 28.12
N LEU A 21 34.69 -38.98 26.83
CA LEU A 21 34.43 -37.97 25.77
C LEU A 21 32.97 -37.53 25.70
N LEU A 22 32.02 -38.39 26.15
CA LEU A 22 30.60 -38.00 26.23
C LEU A 22 30.28 -37.13 27.47
N ALA A 23 31.10 -37.16 28.50
CA ALA A 23 30.91 -36.34 29.73
C ALA A 23 31.44 -34.90 29.56
N LEU A 24 32.35 -34.63 28.59
CA LEU A 24 32.87 -33.28 28.32
C LEU A 24 32.06 -32.47 27.32
N VAL A 25 31.11 -33.07 26.59
CA VAL A 25 30.25 -32.35 25.63
C VAL A 25 28.96 -31.83 26.27
N SER A 26 28.69 -32.18 27.53
CA SER A 26 27.45 -31.78 28.23
C SER A 26 27.54 -30.47 29.01
N LEU A 27 28.60 -29.68 28.88
CA LEU A 27 28.83 -28.47 29.70
C LEU A 27 29.00 -27.19 28.93
N THR A 28 28.59 -27.12 27.67
CA THR A 28 28.55 -25.82 27.01
C THR A 28 27.29 -25.69 26.18
N GLY A 29 26.36 -24.91 26.69
CA GLY A 29 25.28 -24.42 25.86
C GLY A 29 23.95 -24.32 26.57
N CYS A 30 23.88 -23.48 27.62
CA CYS A 30 22.62 -22.73 27.78
C CYS A 30 22.41 -21.93 26.50
N HIS A 31 21.86 -22.58 25.50
CA HIS A 31 21.21 -21.84 24.40
C HIS A 31 20.03 -21.11 25.04
N ARG A 32 20.31 -19.89 25.56
CA ARG A 32 19.23 -18.95 25.84
C ARG A 32 18.40 -18.90 24.58
N LYS A 33 17.17 -19.42 24.65
CA LYS A 33 16.18 -19.18 23.56
C LYS A 33 16.25 -17.72 23.20
N PRO A 34 16.24 -17.36 21.90
CA PRO A 34 16.16 -15.97 21.48
C PRO A 34 15.07 -15.32 22.31
N LYS A 35 15.36 -14.17 22.89
CA LYS A 35 14.36 -13.45 23.69
C LYS A 35 13.25 -13.00 22.75
N ASP A 36 12.02 -13.47 22.96
CA ASP A 36 10.85 -13.16 22.13
C ASP A 36 10.36 -11.73 22.38
N GLY A 37 11.17 -10.72 22.04
CA GLY A 37 10.75 -9.34 22.14
C GLY A 37 11.88 -8.33 22.28
N VAL A 38 11.52 -7.06 22.33
CA VAL A 38 12.41 -5.89 22.44
C VAL A 38 11.70 -4.73 23.14
N ALA A 39 12.43 -3.91 23.87
CA ALA A 39 11.94 -2.64 24.40
C ALA A 39 12.68 -1.47 23.73
N LEU A 40 11.94 -0.59 23.06
CA LEU A 40 12.43 0.68 22.50
C LEU A 40 12.19 1.76 23.54
N VAL A 41 13.22 2.51 23.94
CA VAL A 41 13.12 3.50 25.02
C VAL A 41 13.57 4.89 24.60
N GLY A 42 12.95 5.93 25.18
CA GLY A 42 13.34 7.32 24.94
C GLY A 42 12.90 7.89 23.58
N VAL A 43 11.97 7.22 22.92
CA VAL A 43 11.52 7.56 21.55
C VAL A 43 10.39 8.61 21.56
N ALA A 44 10.31 9.44 20.51
CA ALA A 44 9.13 10.24 20.20
C ALA A 44 8.17 9.44 19.31
N VAL A 45 6.90 9.32 19.69
CA VAL A 45 5.92 8.45 19.04
C VAL A 45 4.77 9.25 18.45
N PHE A 46 4.54 9.11 17.15
CA PHE A 46 3.24 9.36 16.52
C PHE A 46 2.45 8.06 16.53
N ASP A 47 1.41 7.98 17.33
CA ASP A 47 0.73 6.70 17.59
C ASP A 47 -0.40 6.35 16.59
N GLY A 48 -0.66 7.24 15.60
CA GLY A 48 -1.77 7.08 14.66
C GLY A 48 -3.16 7.39 15.26
N VAL A 49 -3.22 7.80 16.53
CA VAL A 49 -4.46 8.19 17.23
C VAL A 49 -4.50 9.69 17.47
N SER A 50 -3.44 10.22 18.05
CA SER A 50 -3.27 11.66 18.31
C SER A 50 -2.52 12.33 17.15
N PRO A 51 -2.87 13.58 16.79
CA PRO A 51 -2.13 14.33 15.77
C PRO A 51 -0.74 14.81 16.25
N TYR A 52 -0.42 14.62 17.53
CA TYR A 52 0.80 15.12 18.16
C TYR A 52 1.75 13.98 18.53
N LEU A 53 3.06 14.26 18.48
CA LEU A 53 4.08 13.37 19.01
C LEU A 53 4.01 13.27 20.55
N LYS A 54 4.09 12.06 21.06
CA LYS A 54 4.32 11.73 22.47
C LYS A 54 5.80 11.48 22.69
N ARG A 55 6.46 12.25 23.57
CA ARG A 55 7.90 12.21 23.76
C ARG A 55 8.29 11.32 24.95
N ASP A 56 9.56 10.86 24.96
CA ASP A 56 10.14 9.99 26.00
C ASP A 56 9.29 8.75 26.29
N MET A 57 8.89 8.09 25.22
CA MET A 57 8.03 6.91 25.29
C MET A 57 8.86 5.63 25.35
N VAL A 58 8.22 4.58 25.88
CA VAL A 58 8.68 3.20 25.85
C VAL A 58 7.69 2.36 25.08
N ILE A 59 8.19 1.54 24.15
CA ILE A 59 7.39 0.55 23.42
C ILE A 59 7.99 -0.81 23.72
N VAL A 60 7.21 -1.72 24.31
CA VAL A 60 7.59 -3.10 24.53
C VAL A 60 6.89 -3.99 23.52
N VAL A 61 7.67 -4.71 22.75
CA VAL A 61 7.17 -5.67 21.75
C VAL A 61 7.41 -7.08 22.26
N ARG A 62 6.43 -7.96 22.10
CA ARG A 62 6.52 -9.40 22.32
C ARG A 62 6.03 -10.12 21.07
N LYS A 63 6.87 -10.97 20.50
CA LYS A 63 6.62 -11.60 19.20
C LYS A 63 6.31 -10.51 18.16
N ASP A 64 5.13 -10.55 17.58
CA ASP A 64 4.67 -9.62 16.57
C ASP A 64 3.69 -8.55 17.10
N THR A 65 3.61 -8.37 18.42
CA THR A 65 2.54 -7.56 19.05
C THR A 65 3.12 -6.53 20.03
N ILE A 66 2.53 -5.34 20.08
CA ILE A 66 2.83 -4.31 21.08
C ILE A 66 2.25 -4.76 22.43
N ALA A 67 3.12 -5.16 23.35
CA ALA A 67 2.74 -5.62 24.68
C ALA A 67 2.50 -4.48 25.66
N ALA A 68 3.25 -3.37 25.53
CA ALA A 68 3.06 -2.15 26.31
C ALA A 68 3.56 -0.93 25.51
N ILE A 69 2.91 0.20 25.72
CA ILE A 69 3.34 1.52 25.22
C ILE A 69 2.93 2.59 26.23
N GLY A 70 3.82 3.49 26.57
CA GLY A 70 3.57 4.56 27.52
C GLY A 70 4.82 5.34 27.85
N THR A 71 4.77 6.21 28.86
CA THR A 71 5.94 6.92 29.37
C THR A 71 6.85 5.97 30.15
N ARG A 72 8.12 6.35 30.33
CA ARG A 72 9.06 5.55 31.11
C ARG A 72 8.59 5.28 32.56
N ALA A 73 7.80 6.17 33.13
CA ALA A 73 7.23 5.99 34.47
C ALA A 73 6.03 5.02 34.51
N SER A 74 5.32 4.86 33.39
CA SER A 74 4.10 4.05 33.31
C SER A 74 4.31 2.64 32.77
N VAL A 75 5.45 2.35 32.10
CA VAL A 75 5.74 1.07 31.48
C VAL A 75 6.86 0.33 32.24
N ALA A 76 6.54 -0.82 32.82
CA ALA A 76 7.52 -1.73 33.35
C ALA A 76 8.22 -2.50 32.21
N ILE A 77 9.52 -2.33 32.07
CA ILE A 77 10.30 -3.05 31.06
C ILE A 77 10.65 -4.43 31.61
N PRO A 78 10.24 -5.52 30.92
CA PRO A 78 10.57 -6.86 31.37
C PRO A 78 12.08 -7.12 31.32
N LYS A 79 12.63 -7.77 32.37
CA LYS A 79 14.07 -8.05 32.50
C LYS A 79 14.63 -9.00 31.41
N ASP A 80 13.77 -9.75 30.78
CA ASP A 80 14.10 -10.78 29.79
C ASP A 80 14.14 -10.29 28.34
N VAL A 81 13.81 -9.01 28.07
CA VAL A 81 13.92 -8.42 26.73
C VAL A 81 15.11 -7.50 26.61
N PRO A 82 15.79 -7.46 25.45
CA PRO A 82 16.79 -6.45 25.15
C PRO A 82 16.16 -5.07 25.14
N VAL A 83 16.91 -4.09 25.65
CA VAL A 83 16.51 -2.67 25.64
C VAL A 83 17.36 -1.95 24.60
N ILE A 84 16.71 -1.21 23.72
CA ILE A 84 17.36 -0.40 22.68
C ILE A 84 17.05 1.08 22.99
N ASP A 85 18.08 1.88 23.21
CA ASP A 85 17.94 3.33 23.36
C ASP A 85 17.63 3.96 22.00
N MET A 86 16.50 4.66 21.94
CA MET A 86 15.96 5.34 20.75
C MET A 86 15.87 6.87 20.98
N LYS A 87 16.66 7.39 21.90
CA LYS A 87 16.71 8.84 22.16
C LYS A 87 17.04 9.61 20.88
N GLY A 88 16.22 10.64 20.58
CA GLY A 88 16.35 11.41 19.35
C GLY A 88 15.77 10.79 18.10
N LYS A 89 15.14 9.59 18.21
CA LYS A 89 14.43 8.93 17.12
C LYS A 89 12.92 9.14 17.22
N TYR A 90 12.26 8.93 16.09
CA TYR A 90 10.81 9.06 15.92
C TYR A 90 10.23 7.76 15.44
N VAL A 91 9.14 7.32 16.07
CA VAL A 91 8.44 6.10 15.69
C VAL A 91 7.02 6.45 15.23
N ILE A 92 6.65 5.90 14.10
CA ILE A 92 5.30 5.97 13.55
C ILE A 92 4.78 4.55 13.29
N PRO A 93 3.44 4.33 13.13
CA PRO A 93 2.93 3.05 12.62
C PRO A 93 3.56 2.75 11.26
N GLY A 94 3.68 1.46 10.93
CA GLY A 94 4.07 1.05 9.60
C GLY A 94 3.14 1.68 8.55
N LEU A 95 3.73 2.23 7.51
CA LEU A 95 2.99 2.87 6.44
C LEU A 95 2.18 1.84 5.64
N ILE A 96 1.05 2.28 5.11
CA ILE A 96 0.14 1.48 4.28
C ILE A 96 -0.04 2.22 2.96
N ASP A 97 0.30 1.57 1.85
CA ASP A 97 0.02 2.09 0.51
C ASP A 97 -1.35 1.56 0.05
N GLY A 98 -2.32 2.46 -0.09
CA GLY A 98 -3.71 2.14 -0.36
C GLY A 98 -4.03 1.78 -1.81
N HIS A 99 -3.05 1.85 -2.73
CA HIS A 99 -3.24 1.54 -4.14
C HIS A 99 -1.90 1.20 -4.80
N VAL A 100 -1.69 -0.09 -5.07
CA VAL A 100 -0.48 -0.60 -5.75
C VAL A 100 -0.79 -1.73 -6.72
N HIS A 101 0.20 -2.11 -7.53
CA HIS A 101 0.26 -3.27 -8.38
C HIS A 101 1.47 -4.12 -7.99
N VAL A 102 1.26 -5.07 -7.09
CA VAL A 102 2.34 -5.87 -6.49
C VAL A 102 2.96 -6.81 -7.52
N GLN A 103 4.28 -6.80 -7.55
CA GLN A 103 5.09 -7.75 -8.32
C GLN A 103 6.19 -8.31 -7.42
N PRO A 104 6.79 -9.48 -7.74
CA PRO A 104 7.81 -10.09 -6.87
C PRO A 104 8.96 -9.14 -6.52
N TRP A 105 9.40 -8.32 -7.47
CA TRP A 105 10.50 -7.37 -7.27
C TRP A 105 10.15 -6.18 -6.37
N THR A 106 8.86 -5.89 -6.12
CA THR A 106 8.44 -4.72 -5.34
C THR A 106 8.48 -4.95 -3.83
N LEU A 107 8.43 -6.23 -3.38
CA LEU A 107 8.12 -6.60 -2.01
C LEU A 107 9.10 -6.00 -0.97
N ASN A 108 10.40 -6.26 -1.13
CA ASN A 108 11.41 -5.75 -0.20
C ASN A 108 11.60 -4.23 -0.30
N ARG A 109 11.29 -3.64 -1.46
CA ARG A 109 11.38 -2.18 -1.68
C ARG A 109 10.35 -1.42 -0.88
N PHE A 110 9.10 -1.90 -0.86
CA PHE A 110 8.08 -1.36 0.04
C PHE A 110 8.56 -1.35 1.50
N VAL A 111 9.07 -2.48 1.97
CA VAL A 111 9.54 -2.60 3.36
C VAL A 111 10.73 -1.68 3.63
N ALA A 112 11.69 -1.56 2.71
CA ALA A 112 12.86 -0.70 2.89
C ALA A 112 12.50 0.77 3.11
N GLU A 113 11.36 1.20 2.56
CA GLU A 113 10.84 2.58 2.67
C GLU A 113 9.74 2.71 3.75
N GLY A 114 9.59 1.73 4.64
CA GLY A 114 8.66 1.81 5.77
C GLY A 114 7.23 1.37 5.46
N VAL A 115 6.94 0.88 4.26
CA VAL A 115 5.61 0.38 3.89
C VAL A 115 5.48 -1.07 4.35
N THR A 116 4.63 -1.30 5.35
CA THR A 116 4.45 -2.61 6.00
C THR A 116 3.17 -3.32 5.59
N ALA A 117 2.28 -2.63 4.89
CA ALA A 117 1.08 -3.20 4.28
C ALA A 117 0.77 -2.48 2.95
N VAL A 118 0.18 -3.20 2.01
CA VAL A 118 -0.20 -2.70 0.70
C VAL A 118 -1.58 -3.22 0.29
N ARG A 119 -2.31 -2.40 -0.49
CA ARG A 119 -3.57 -2.76 -1.11
C ARG A 119 -3.35 -2.92 -2.61
N ASP A 120 -3.26 -4.17 -3.08
CA ASP A 120 -3.10 -4.50 -4.50
C ASP A 120 -4.45 -4.44 -5.21
N VAL A 121 -4.58 -3.55 -6.16
CA VAL A 121 -5.86 -3.27 -6.83
C VAL A 121 -6.06 -4.03 -8.14
N HIS A 122 -5.01 -4.62 -8.68
CA HIS A 122 -5.05 -5.51 -9.84
C HIS A 122 -3.70 -6.14 -10.08
N GLY A 123 -3.68 -7.44 -10.24
CA GLY A 123 -2.54 -8.23 -10.69
C GLY A 123 -3.00 -9.45 -11.46
N GLN A 124 -2.06 -10.13 -12.12
CA GLN A 124 -2.34 -11.46 -12.65
C GLN A 124 -2.82 -12.36 -11.51
N LEU A 125 -4.05 -12.88 -11.61
CA LEU A 125 -4.79 -13.47 -10.50
C LEU A 125 -4.00 -14.52 -9.71
N ASP A 126 -3.44 -15.51 -10.38
CA ASP A 126 -2.71 -16.60 -9.70
C ASP A 126 -1.44 -16.09 -9.03
N THR A 127 -0.76 -15.12 -9.67
CA THR A 127 0.48 -14.53 -9.14
C THR A 127 0.20 -13.72 -7.87
N ILE A 128 -0.79 -12.83 -7.88
CA ILE A 128 -1.03 -11.96 -6.70
C ILE A 128 -1.60 -12.77 -5.53
N MET A 129 -2.45 -13.76 -5.79
CA MET A 129 -2.97 -14.62 -4.73
C MET A 129 -1.87 -15.47 -4.10
N HIS A 130 -0.93 -15.99 -4.92
CA HIS A 130 0.26 -16.69 -4.42
C HIS A 130 1.16 -15.76 -3.58
N LEU A 131 1.48 -14.56 -4.07
CA LEU A 131 2.31 -13.61 -3.32
C LEU A 131 1.68 -13.23 -1.97
N ARG A 132 0.36 -13.04 -1.93
CA ARG A 132 -0.39 -12.77 -0.69
C ARG A 132 -0.28 -13.94 0.29
N GLU A 133 -0.46 -15.17 -0.16
CA GLU A 133 -0.30 -16.37 0.67
C GLU A 133 1.11 -16.47 1.24
N GLN A 134 2.14 -16.29 0.40
CA GLN A 134 3.55 -16.34 0.84
C GLN A 134 3.87 -15.21 1.83
N ALA A 135 3.29 -14.01 1.65
CA ALA A 135 3.41 -12.92 2.60
C ALA A 135 2.78 -13.26 3.97
N GLN A 136 1.63 -13.95 3.98
CA GLN A 136 0.98 -14.41 5.22
C GLN A 136 1.80 -15.48 5.95
N LEU A 137 2.43 -16.39 5.19
CA LEU A 137 3.32 -17.44 5.73
C LEU A 137 4.69 -16.91 6.13
N ASN A 138 5.01 -15.63 5.92
CA ASN A 138 6.33 -15.02 6.12
C ASN A 138 7.46 -15.70 5.31
N SER A 139 7.14 -16.29 4.17
CA SER A 139 8.11 -16.96 3.29
C SER A 139 8.99 -15.98 2.53
N TYR A 140 8.53 -14.74 2.40
CA TYR A 140 9.26 -13.63 1.76
C TYR A 140 9.33 -12.43 2.70
N LEU A 141 10.37 -11.62 2.55
CA LEU A 141 10.40 -10.27 3.11
C LEU A 141 9.42 -9.39 2.30
N SER A 142 8.24 -9.19 2.86
CA SER A 142 7.11 -8.59 2.17
C SER A 142 6.25 -7.79 3.14
N PRO A 143 5.64 -6.69 2.70
CA PRO A 143 4.52 -6.09 3.41
C PRO A 143 3.35 -7.09 3.52
N ARG A 144 2.38 -6.80 4.36
CA ARG A 144 1.09 -7.49 4.32
C ARG A 144 0.38 -7.10 3.03
N ILE A 145 -0.16 -8.07 2.30
CA ILE A 145 -0.83 -7.84 1.02
C ILE A 145 -2.34 -8.05 1.19
N TYR A 146 -3.12 -7.04 0.85
CA TYR A 146 -4.57 -7.10 0.68
C TYR A 146 -4.85 -7.00 -0.81
N ALA A 147 -5.50 -8.00 -1.41
CA ALA A 147 -5.58 -8.14 -2.85
C ALA A 147 -7.01 -8.19 -3.37
N ALA A 148 -7.26 -7.46 -4.48
CA ALA A 148 -8.49 -7.58 -5.26
C ALA A 148 -8.45 -8.77 -6.24
N GLY A 149 -7.26 -9.31 -6.53
CA GLY A 149 -7.09 -10.29 -7.59
C GLY A 149 -7.15 -9.64 -8.98
N ALA A 150 -7.94 -10.20 -9.89
CA ALA A 150 -8.21 -9.59 -11.18
C ALA A 150 -9.29 -8.52 -11.06
N MET A 151 -9.14 -7.40 -11.80
CA MET A 151 -10.21 -6.41 -11.92
C MET A 151 -11.35 -6.93 -12.79
N ILE A 152 -12.55 -6.37 -12.60
CA ILE A 152 -13.73 -6.62 -13.45
C ILE A 152 -13.90 -5.40 -14.35
N ASP A 153 -14.00 -5.61 -15.66
CA ASP A 153 -14.17 -4.54 -16.65
C ASP A 153 -15.23 -4.90 -17.69
N GLY A 154 -15.81 -3.90 -18.36
CA GLY A 154 -16.74 -4.10 -19.47
C GLY A 154 -16.03 -4.62 -20.73
N VAL A 155 -16.83 -5.02 -21.73
CA VAL A 155 -16.32 -5.46 -23.04
C VAL A 155 -16.27 -4.28 -24.03
N PRO A 156 -15.12 -4.03 -24.70
CA PRO A 156 -13.81 -4.69 -24.53
C PRO A 156 -13.14 -4.27 -23.20
N ALA A 157 -12.51 -5.23 -22.51
CA ALA A 157 -11.76 -4.88 -21.31
C ALA A 157 -10.50 -4.07 -21.67
N THR A 158 -10.15 -3.13 -20.78
CA THR A 158 -8.97 -2.27 -20.95
C THR A 158 -7.67 -3.07 -20.88
N TYR A 159 -7.63 -4.09 -20.01
CA TYR A 159 -6.49 -4.98 -19.84
C TYR A 159 -6.89 -6.43 -20.13
N ALA A 160 -5.98 -7.16 -20.77
CA ALA A 160 -6.24 -8.54 -21.22
C ALA A 160 -6.42 -9.56 -20.08
N ASP A 161 -5.90 -9.27 -18.89
CA ASP A 161 -5.98 -10.09 -17.69
C ASP A 161 -7.14 -9.70 -16.75
N ALA A 162 -7.96 -8.70 -17.14
CA ALA A 162 -9.19 -8.37 -16.46
C ALA A 162 -10.31 -9.42 -16.75
N PHE A 163 -11.24 -9.54 -15.83
CA PHE A 163 -12.48 -10.28 -16.09
C PHE A 163 -13.42 -9.39 -16.91
N ALA A 164 -13.41 -9.60 -18.24
CA ALA A 164 -14.28 -8.92 -19.18
C ALA A 164 -15.72 -9.46 -19.06
N VAL A 165 -16.69 -8.57 -18.81
CA VAL A 165 -18.09 -8.91 -18.63
C VAL A 165 -18.97 -8.08 -19.57
N LYS A 166 -19.96 -8.74 -20.20
CA LYS A 166 -20.85 -8.10 -21.19
C LYS A 166 -22.29 -7.96 -20.70
N ASP A 167 -22.67 -8.70 -19.63
CA ASP A 167 -24.01 -8.69 -19.07
C ASP A 167 -23.99 -8.96 -17.56
N GLY A 168 -25.14 -8.73 -16.90
CA GLY A 168 -25.28 -8.91 -15.46
C GLY A 168 -24.96 -10.33 -14.97
N PRO A 169 -25.41 -11.41 -15.62
CA PRO A 169 -25.02 -12.77 -15.27
C PRO A 169 -23.51 -13.02 -15.31
N GLU A 170 -22.79 -12.50 -16.31
CA GLU A 170 -21.33 -12.61 -16.35
C GLU A 170 -20.66 -11.78 -15.24
N ALA A 171 -21.17 -10.57 -14.97
CA ALA A 171 -20.69 -9.74 -13.88
C ALA A 171 -20.79 -10.44 -12.51
N ARG A 172 -21.95 -11.06 -12.20
CA ARG A 172 -22.15 -11.85 -10.98
C ARG A 172 -21.19 -13.04 -10.88
N LYS A 173 -21.03 -13.81 -11.97
CA LYS A 173 -20.08 -14.94 -12.02
C LYS A 173 -18.62 -14.50 -11.78
N ALA A 174 -18.23 -13.32 -12.26
CA ALA A 174 -16.90 -12.78 -11.99
C ALA A 174 -16.72 -12.50 -10.50
N VAL A 175 -17.73 -11.92 -9.84
CA VAL A 175 -17.73 -11.70 -8.39
C VAL A 175 -17.67 -13.03 -7.63
N ASP A 176 -18.54 -14.00 -7.96
CA ASP A 176 -18.54 -15.34 -7.34
C ASP A 176 -17.17 -15.98 -7.38
N ARG A 177 -16.51 -15.93 -8.56
CA ARG A 177 -15.19 -16.52 -8.74
C ARG A 177 -14.15 -15.87 -7.85
N LEU A 178 -14.12 -14.54 -7.77
CA LEU A 178 -13.19 -13.80 -6.92
C LEU A 178 -13.48 -14.05 -5.43
N ALA A 179 -14.74 -14.08 -5.04
CA ALA A 179 -15.15 -14.40 -3.67
C ALA A 179 -14.72 -15.80 -3.23
N VAL A 180 -14.89 -16.82 -4.09
CA VAL A 180 -14.44 -18.20 -3.83
C VAL A 180 -12.90 -18.27 -3.67
N LEU A 181 -12.16 -17.47 -4.42
CA LEU A 181 -10.70 -17.36 -4.28
C LEU A 181 -10.27 -16.59 -3.04
N GLY A 182 -11.21 -16.01 -2.31
CA GLY A 182 -10.98 -15.33 -1.05
C GLY A 182 -10.23 -14.00 -1.19
N VAL A 183 -10.55 -13.21 -2.24
CA VAL A 183 -10.02 -11.83 -2.36
C VAL A 183 -10.49 -10.98 -1.17
N ASP A 184 -9.74 -9.95 -0.83
CA ASP A 184 -10.05 -9.08 0.30
C ASP A 184 -11.13 -8.02 -0.04
N TYR A 185 -11.26 -7.68 -1.32
CA TYR A 185 -12.22 -6.73 -1.89
C TYR A 185 -12.25 -6.89 -3.42
N LEU A 186 -13.13 -6.15 -4.11
CA LEU A 186 -13.23 -6.17 -5.58
C LEU A 186 -12.75 -4.85 -6.18
N LYS A 187 -12.19 -4.93 -7.39
CA LYS A 187 -11.82 -3.76 -8.21
C LYS A 187 -12.63 -3.78 -9.49
N VAL A 188 -13.29 -2.67 -9.81
CA VAL A 188 -13.94 -2.43 -11.10
C VAL A 188 -13.20 -1.38 -11.90
N TYR A 189 -13.36 -1.42 -13.25
CA TYR A 189 -12.60 -0.57 -14.15
C TYR A 189 -13.48 0.18 -15.16
N THR A 190 -12.87 0.93 -16.05
CA THR A 190 -13.44 2.07 -16.79
C THR A 190 -14.59 1.76 -17.75
N ASN A 191 -14.68 0.54 -18.29
CA ASN A 191 -15.67 0.19 -19.31
C ASN A 191 -16.95 -0.46 -18.74
N LEU A 192 -17.09 -0.55 -17.42
CA LEU A 192 -18.37 -0.92 -16.83
C LEU A 192 -19.36 0.22 -16.95
N ASP A 193 -20.50 -0.05 -17.56
CA ASP A 193 -21.66 0.83 -17.51
C ASP A 193 -22.45 0.68 -16.22
N GLU A 194 -23.45 1.53 -16.00
CA GLU A 194 -24.25 1.49 -14.76
C GLU A 194 -24.94 0.15 -14.50
N PRO A 195 -25.61 -0.53 -15.49
CA PRO A 195 -26.20 -1.84 -15.27
C PRO A 195 -25.19 -2.91 -14.84
N LEU A 196 -24.00 -2.92 -15.42
CA LEU A 196 -22.93 -3.88 -15.04
C LEU A 196 -22.37 -3.57 -13.66
N LEU A 197 -22.12 -2.29 -13.36
CA LEU A 197 -21.66 -1.87 -12.02
C LEU A 197 -22.67 -2.26 -10.95
N ARG A 198 -23.96 -2.05 -11.18
CA ARG A 198 -25.04 -2.46 -10.28
C ARG A 198 -25.02 -3.97 -10.05
N ALA A 199 -24.87 -4.78 -11.10
CA ALA A 199 -24.81 -6.25 -10.98
C ALA A 199 -23.58 -6.70 -10.15
N VAL A 200 -22.41 -6.06 -10.31
CA VAL A 200 -21.22 -6.32 -9.50
C VAL A 200 -21.50 -5.97 -8.03
N LEU A 201 -22.05 -4.78 -7.76
CA LEU A 201 -22.29 -4.29 -6.39
C LEU A 201 -23.35 -5.13 -5.65
N ASP A 202 -24.43 -5.50 -6.33
CA ASP A 202 -25.46 -6.40 -5.76
C ASP A 202 -24.87 -7.75 -5.35
N GLU A 203 -24.04 -8.34 -6.20
CA GLU A 203 -23.40 -9.63 -5.92
C GLU A 203 -22.32 -9.51 -4.84
N ALA A 204 -21.48 -8.48 -4.90
CA ALA A 204 -20.46 -8.20 -3.90
C ALA A 204 -21.03 -8.10 -2.48
N LYS A 205 -22.22 -7.50 -2.36
CA LYS A 205 -22.94 -7.36 -1.09
C LYS A 205 -23.32 -8.70 -0.47
N THR A 206 -23.60 -9.74 -1.29
CA THR A 206 -23.96 -11.08 -0.78
C THR A 206 -22.76 -11.76 -0.09
N PHE A 207 -21.54 -11.38 -0.48
CA PHE A 207 -20.29 -11.86 0.12
C PHE A 207 -19.70 -10.89 1.14
N GLY A 208 -20.32 -9.74 1.37
CA GLY A 208 -19.78 -8.69 2.25
C GLY A 208 -18.51 -8.03 1.70
N LEU A 209 -18.25 -8.14 0.40
CA LEU A 209 -17.07 -7.56 -0.25
C LEU A 209 -17.30 -6.09 -0.59
N LYS A 210 -16.30 -5.26 -0.28
CA LYS A 210 -16.26 -3.86 -0.71
C LYS A 210 -15.81 -3.77 -2.16
N VAL A 211 -16.29 -2.74 -2.87
CA VAL A 211 -15.93 -2.49 -4.28
C VAL A 211 -15.17 -1.18 -4.40
N SER A 212 -14.01 -1.25 -5.01
CA SER A 212 -13.13 -0.14 -5.37
C SER A 212 -13.28 0.17 -6.85
N ALA A 213 -13.37 1.43 -7.25
CA ALA A 213 -13.66 1.80 -8.62
C ALA A 213 -12.62 2.75 -9.23
N HIS A 214 -12.10 2.39 -10.42
CA HIS A 214 -11.55 3.33 -11.38
C HIS A 214 -12.62 3.56 -12.43
N LEU A 215 -13.32 4.67 -12.31
CA LEU A 215 -14.49 4.99 -13.12
C LEU A 215 -14.11 5.53 -14.51
N GLY A 216 -14.99 5.34 -15.47
CA GLY A 216 -14.88 5.86 -16.82
C GLY A 216 -16.27 6.14 -17.39
N SER A 217 -17.04 5.09 -17.72
CA SER A 217 -18.40 5.23 -18.27
C SER A 217 -19.47 5.62 -17.24
N VAL A 218 -19.15 5.55 -15.94
CA VAL A 218 -20.04 5.97 -14.83
C VAL A 218 -19.37 7.10 -14.08
N ASP A 219 -20.10 8.15 -13.77
CA ASP A 219 -19.61 9.27 -12.97
C ASP A 219 -19.52 8.92 -11.47
N ALA A 220 -18.74 9.72 -10.71
CA ALA A 220 -18.44 9.45 -9.30
C ALA A 220 -19.68 9.47 -8.41
N LEU A 221 -20.67 10.34 -8.67
CA LEU A 221 -21.87 10.44 -7.84
C LEU A 221 -22.80 9.25 -8.08
N THR A 222 -23.03 8.88 -9.33
CA THR A 222 -23.79 7.67 -9.67
C THR A 222 -23.16 6.43 -9.07
N ALA A 223 -21.83 6.27 -9.16
CA ALA A 223 -21.13 5.14 -8.57
C ALA A 223 -21.25 5.10 -7.02
N ALA A 224 -21.18 6.25 -6.38
CA ALA A 224 -21.33 6.37 -4.92
C ALA A 224 -22.77 5.99 -4.47
N GLU A 225 -23.80 6.50 -5.15
CA GLU A 225 -25.21 6.18 -4.89
C GLU A 225 -25.52 4.69 -5.09
N LEU A 226 -24.79 4.01 -5.99
CA LEU A 226 -24.87 2.57 -6.17
C LEU A 226 -24.19 1.78 -5.05
N GLY A 227 -23.28 2.39 -4.28
CA GLY A 227 -22.63 1.78 -3.12
C GLY A 227 -21.16 1.40 -3.33
N VAL A 228 -20.44 2.05 -4.27
CA VAL A 228 -18.99 1.92 -4.39
C VAL A 228 -18.33 2.40 -3.09
N SER A 229 -17.42 1.62 -2.54
CA SER A 229 -16.79 1.91 -1.24
C SER A 229 -15.60 2.85 -1.35
N SER A 230 -14.90 2.87 -2.49
CA SER A 230 -13.76 3.76 -2.73
C SER A 230 -13.62 4.13 -4.20
N ILE A 231 -13.15 5.36 -4.44
CA ILE A 231 -12.85 5.88 -5.78
C ILE A 231 -11.36 6.14 -5.88
N GLU A 232 -10.77 5.57 -6.93
CA GLU A 232 -9.35 5.67 -7.25
C GLU A 232 -9.11 6.84 -8.22
N HIS A 233 -7.96 7.54 -8.07
CA HIS A 233 -7.48 8.57 -9.00
C HIS A 233 -8.44 9.76 -9.18
N MET A 234 -9.41 9.93 -8.29
CA MET A 234 -10.48 10.93 -8.47
C MET A 234 -11.30 10.72 -9.76
N SER A 235 -11.30 9.49 -10.29
CA SER A 235 -12.02 9.13 -11.52
C SER A 235 -13.54 9.36 -11.38
N GLY A 236 -14.19 9.78 -12.44
CA GLY A 236 -15.61 10.13 -12.44
C GLY A 236 -15.95 11.49 -11.80
N VAL A 237 -14.98 12.19 -11.17
CA VAL A 237 -15.21 13.50 -10.54
C VAL A 237 -15.45 14.60 -11.55
N PRO A 238 -14.64 14.75 -12.62
CA PRO A 238 -14.93 15.73 -13.67
C PRO A 238 -16.29 15.53 -14.33
N GLU A 239 -16.67 14.28 -14.58
CA GLU A 239 -17.96 13.88 -15.16
C GLU A 239 -19.12 14.28 -14.25
N ALA A 240 -19.00 14.06 -12.96
CA ALA A 240 -20.00 14.43 -11.95
C ALA A 240 -20.08 15.95 -11.76
N ALA A 241 -18.95 16.67 -11.85
CA ALA A 241 -18.90 18.12 -11.70
C ALA A 241 -19.47 18.84 -12.93
N ARG A 242 -19.15 18.34 -14.12
CA ARG A 242 -19.60 18.87 -15.42
C ARG A 242 -19.68 17.74 -16.46
N PRO A 243 -20.89 17.17 -16.67
CA PRO A 243 -21.08 16.12 -17.68
C PRO A 243 -20.64 16.58 -19.08
N ASP A 244 -19.81 15.77 -19.73
CA ASP A 244 -19.34 16.00 -21.10
C ASP A 244 -19.36 14.67 -21.89
N PRO A 245 -20.23 14.53 -22.91
CA PRO A 245 -20.29 13.32 -23.73
C PRO A 245 -18.97 12.97 -24.45
N LYS A 246 -18.08 13.96 -24.63
CA LYS A 246 -16.76 13.73 -25.24
C LYS A 246 -15.86 12.91 -24.33
N LEU A 247 -16.02 13.04 -23.02
CA LEU A 247 -15.24 12.30 -22.05
C LEU A 247 -15.60 10.80 -22.07
N ASP A 248 -16.88 10.46 -22.04
CA ASP A 248 -17.37 9.08 -22.24
C ASP A 248 -16.90 8.49 -23.57
N ALA A 249 -17.02 9.25 -24.67
CA ALA A 249 -16.53 8.82 -25.98
C ALA A 249 -15.01 8.59 -26.02
N ALA A 250 -14.23 9.28 -25.20
CA ALA A 250 -12.79 9.10 -25.12
C ALA A 250 -12.42 7.77 -24.39
N TYR A 251 -13.10 7.42 -23.30
CA TYR A 251 -12.88 6.13 -22.62
C TYR A 251 -13.13 4.94 -23.55
N LYS A 252 -14.16 5.02 -24.40
CA LYS A 252 -14.47 3.97 -25.39
C LYS A 252 -13.37 3.78 -26.45
N LYS A 253 -12.48 4.76 -26.63
CA LYS A 253 -11.30 4.65 -27.52
C LYS A 253 -10.09 4.00 -26.85
N GLY A 254 -10.14 3.74 -25.53
CA GLY A 254 -9.11 3.11 -24.74
C GLY A 254 -8.44 4.03 -23.73
N PHE A 255 -7.58 3.42 -22.90
CA PHE A 255 -7.00 4.06 -21.72
C PHE A 255 -6.37 5.44 -21.99
N PHE A 256 -5.47 5.56 -22.97
CA PHE A 256 -4.76 6.81 -23.20
C PHE A 256 -5.67 7.96 -23.64
N ALA A 257 -6.65 7.66 -24.51
CA ALA A 257 -7.62 8.66 -24.93
C ALA A 257 -8.51 9.11 -23.77
N GLY A 258 -8.97 8.17 -22.94
CA GLY A 258 -9.74 8.45 -21.73
C GLY A 258 -8.93 9.27 -20.72
N TRP A 259 -7.70 8.87 -20.44
CA TRP A 259 -6.80 9.61 -19.54
C TRP A 259 -6.53 11.04 -19.99
N THR A 260 -6.22 11.23 -21.29
CA THR A 260 -6.00 12.56 -21.85
C THR A 260 -7.22 13.46 -21.67
N ALA A 261 -8.40 12.94 -22.01
CA ALA A 261 -9.65 13.71 -21.89
C ALA A 261 -9.99 14.02 -20.43
N PHE A 262 -9.77 13.05 -19.52
CA PHE A 262 -9.96 13.21 -18.08
C PHE A 262 -9.04 14.29 -17.49
N GLU A 263 -7.75 14.27 -17.80
CA GLU A 263 -6.80 15.29 -17.32
C GLU A 263 -7.17 16.70 -17.88
N HIS A 264 -7.54 16.81 -19.15
CA HIS A 264 -7.97 18.06 -19.73
C HIS A 264 -9.25 18.60 -19.07
N ALA A 265 -10.19 17.72 -18.67
CA ALA A 265 -11.46 18.14 -18.07
C ALA A 265 -11.29 18.91 -16.75
N TRP A 266 -10.24 18.64 -15.98
CA TRP A 266 -10.00 19.29 -14.68
C TRP A 266 -9.82 20.79 -14.78
N SER A 267 -9.13 21.29 -15.79
CA SER A 267 -8.79 22.73 -15.93
C SER A 267 -10.01 23.63 -16.10
N GLY A 268 -11.14 23.07 -16.54
CA GLY A 268 -12.36 23.81 -16.78
C GLY A 268 -13.39 23.76 -15.64
N LEU A 269 -13.06 23.16 -14.49
CA LEU A 269 -13.99 22.99 -13.37
C LEU A 269 -13.90 24.19 -12.42
N ASP A 270 -15.06 24.66 -11.94
CA ASP A 270 -15.15 25.69 -10.91
C ASP A 270 -15.19 25.08 -9.49
N SER A 271 -14.80 25.88 -8.50
CA SER A 271 -14.71 25.44 -7.10
C SER A 271 -16.06 25.04 -6.50
N ALA A 272 -17.16 25.64 -6.94
CA ALA A 272 -18.49 25.36 -6.42
C ALA A 272 -18.98 23.97 -6.89
N SER A 273 -18.75 23.62 -8.15
CA SER A 273 -19.07 22.28 -8.66
C SER A 273 -18.22 21.19 -7.98
N LEU A 274 -16.93 21.44 -7.79
CA LEU A 274 -16.05 20.51 -7.07
C LEU A 274 -16.48 20.35 -5.61
N ALA A 275 -16.88 21.42 -4.92
CA ALA A 275 -17.38 21.35 -3.54
C ALA A 275 -18.67 20.51 -3.45
N ARG A 276 -19.64 20.71 -4.34
CA ARG A 276 -20.87 19.92 -4.39
C ARG A 276 -20.59 18.42 -4.57
N VAL A 277 -19.68 18.07 -5.48
CA VAL A 277 -19.30 16.66 -5.69
C VAL A 277 -18.64 16.11 -4.43
N ALA A 278 -17.71 16.85 -3.81
CA ALA A 278 -17.04 16.44 -2.59
C ALA A 278 -18.03 16.18 -1.45
N GLU A 279 -18.96 17.11 -1.18
CA GLU A 279 -19.96 17.00 -0.13
C GLU A 279 -20.88 15.78 -0.34
N ARG A 280 -21.32 15.53 -1.57
CA ARG A 280 -22.18 14.39 -1.89
C ARG A 280 -21.45 13.06 -1.71
N LEU A 281 -20.21 12.94 -2.21
CA LEU A 281 -19.38 11.74 -2.01
C LEU A 281 -19.11 11.45 -0.53
N VAL A 282 -18.94 12.50 0.29
CA VAL A 282 -18.80 12.35 1.74
C VAL A 282 -20.10 11.85 2.35
N GLY A 283 -21.26 12.35 1.89
CA GLY A 283 -22.58 11.87 2.31
C GLY A 283 -22.79 10.38 2.07
N GLU A 284 -22.29 9.87 0.96
CA GLU A 284 -22.31 8.44 0.59
C GLU A 284 -21.18 7.62 1.25
N GLN A 285 -20.38 8.22 2.13
CA GLN A 285 -19.29 7.59 2.88
C GLN A 285 -18.19 6.97 1.99
N VAL A 286 -18.01 7.45 0.77
CA VAL A 286 -16.95 7.01 -0.13
C VAL A 286 -15.59 7.36 0.45
N THR A 287 -14.63 6.45 0.32
CA THR A 287 -13.21 6.75 0.58
C THR A 287 -12.52 7.17 -0.71
N LEU A 288 -11.76 8.26 -0.67
CA LEU A 288 -11.00 8.74 -1.83
C LEU A 288 -9.55 8.28 -1.75
N ILE A 289 -9.05 7.67 -2.82
CA ILE A 289 -7.62 7.36 -3.01
C ILE A 289 -7.12 8.19 -4.18
N PRO A 290 -6.62 9.41 -3.95
CA PRO A 290 -6.39 10.37 -5.01
C PRO A 290 -5.17 10.05 -5.88
N THR A 291 -4.19 9.33 -5.38
CA THR A 291 -2.93 9.02 -6.05
C THR A 291 -2.31 10.26 -6.73
N LEU A 292 -2.18 11.34 -5.96
CA LEU A 292 -1.66 12.60 -6.47
C LEU A 292 -0.28 12.44 -7.13
N VAL A 293 0.51 11.47 -6.64
CA VAL A 293 1.82 11.15 -7.20
C VAL A 293 1.73 10.59 -8.62
N LEU A 294 0.68 9.84 -8.97
CA LEU A 294 0.43 9.38 -10.34
C LEU A 294 0.20 10.57 -11.27
N HIS A 295 -0.71 11.46 -10.91
CA HIS A 295 -1.01 12.67 -11.70
C HIS A 295 0.21 13.59 -11.82
N ASP A 296 0.96 13.81 -10.71
CA ASP A 296 2.20 14.58 -10.70
C ASP A 296 3.24 13.96 -11.66
N THR A 297 3.45 12.66 -11.57
CA THR A 297 4.41 11.93 -12.40
C THR A 297 4.03 11.97 -13.88
N PHE A 298 2.78 11.65 -14.22
CA PHE A 298 2.32 11.61 -15.61
C PHE A 298 2.30 13.01 -16.25
N SER A 299 2.05 14.06 -15.49
CA SER A 299 2.12 15.44 -15.99
C SER A 299 3.55 15.90 -16.36
N ARG A 300 4.56 15.11 -15.97
CA ARG A 300 6.01 15.42 -16.10
C ARG A 300 6.79 14.37 -16.89
N LEU A 301 6.15 13.46 -17.60
CA LEU A 301 6.86 12.44 -18.39
C LEU A 301 7.67 13.03 -19.57
N ASP A 302 7.46 14.32 -19.89
CA ASP A 302 8.28 15.10 -20.81
C ASP A 302 9.52 15.75 -20.14
N ASP A 303 9.64 15.69 -18.81
CA ASP A 303 10.74 16.28 -18.04
C ASP A 303 11.93 15.30 -17.95
N PRO A 304 13.12 15.62 -18.53
CA PRO A 304 14.30 14.77 -18.40
C PRO A 304 14.76 14.54 -16.96
N ALA A 305 14.45 15.46 -16.04
CA ALA A 305 14.82 15.32 -14.63
C ALA A 305 14.13 14.11 -13.98
N LEU A 306 12.93 13.75 -14.44
CA LEU A 306 12.22 12.58 -13.93
C LEU A 306 12.98 11.27 -14.28
N ALA A 307 13.53 11.19 -15.50
CA ALA A 307 14.34 10.05 -15.92
C ALA A 307 15.71 9.97 -15.22
N ALA A 308 16.18 11.08 -14.64
CA ALA A 308 17.41 11.17 -13.87
C ALA A 308 17.21 10.94 -12.35
N ASP A 309 15.99 10.65 -11.89
CA ASP A 309 15.71 10.44 -10.48
C ASP A 309 16.52 9.25 -9.94
N SER A 310 17.30 9.52 -8.89
CA SER A 310 18.14 8.50 -8.26
C SER A 310 17.36 7.34 -7.65
N ALA A 311 16.08 7.52 -7.34
CA ALA A 311 15.21 6.48 -6.84
C ALA A 311 14.94 5.37 -7.87
N LEU A 312 15.12 5.65 -9.17
CA LEU A 312 15.01 4.64 -10.24
C LEU A 312 16.03 3.50 -10.10
N ARG A 313 17.14 3.72 -9.37
CA ARG A 313 18.09 2.65 -9.06
C ARG A 313 17.48 1.48 -8.28
N ALA A 314 16.36 1.71 -7.61
CA ALA A 314 15.60 0.66 -6.94
C ALA A 314 14.75 -0.19 -7.90
N VAL A 315 14.62 0.20 -9.16
CA VAL A 315 13.82 -0.50 -10.17
C VAL A 315 14.75 -1.40 -11.00
N PRO A 316 14.44 -2.69 -11.18
CA PRO A 316 15.22 -3.56 -12.05
C PRO A 316 15.28 -3.03 -13.48
N ASP A 317 16.45 -3.19 -14.14
CA ASP A 317 16.64 -2.74 -15.54
C ASP A 317 15.59 -3.34 -16.49
N SER A 318 15.20 -4.60 -16.27
CA SER A 318 14.14 -5.26 -17.05
C SER A 318 12.78 -4.55 -16.92
N GLU A 319 12.48 -3.99 -15.76
CA GLU A 319 11.25 -3.23 -15.53
C GLU A 319 11.34 -1.83 -16.18
N LEU A 320 12.47 -1.16 -16.09
CA LEU A 320 12.69 0.11 -16.78
C LEU A 320 12.52 -0.06 -18.30
N VAL A 321 13.05 -1.15 -18.87
CA VAL A 321 12.84 -1.50 -20.28
C VAL A 321 11.37 -1.79 -20.58
N ARG A 322 10.68 -2.54 -19.70
CA ARG A 322 9.26 -2.85 -19.83
C ARG A 322 8.38 -1.61 -19.76
N TRP A 323 8.70 -0.66 -18.89
CA TRP A 323 7.98 0.60 -18.78
C TRP A 323 8.01 1.41 -20.07
N ASN A 324 9.18 1.42 -20.75
CA ASN A 324 9.33 2.07 -22.05
C ASN A 324 8.61 3.42 -22.15
N VAL A 325 8.89 4.31 -21.21
CA VAL A 325 8.19 5.60 -21.08
C VAL A 325 8.13 6.39 -22.38
N PRO A 326 9.24 6.54 -23.14
CA PRO A 326 9.18 7.23 -24.43
C PRO A 326 8.24 6.56 -25.45
N GLY A 327 8.18 5.22 -25.44
CA GLY A 327 7.27 4.44 -26.28
C GLY A 327 5.83 4.60 -25.84
N MET A 328 5.57 4.69 -24.52
CA MET A 328 4.24 4.96 -23.98
C MET A 328 3.74 6.35 -24.39
N VAL A 329 4.52 7.40 -24.21
CA VAL A 329 4.18 8.78 -24.60
C VAL A 329 3.86 8.86 -26.10
N ARG A 330 4.66 8.20 -26.96
CA ARG A 330 4.38 8.15 -28.41
C ARG A 330 3.08 7.41 -28.72
N ARG A 331 2.80 6.26 -28.07
CA ARG A 331 1.54 5.52 -28.29
C ARG A 331 0.32 6.29 -27.80
N ALA A 332 0.46 7.04 -26.72
CA ALA A 332 -0.58 7.91 -26.19
C ALA A 332 -0.83 9.13 -27.10
N GLY A 333 0.13 9.47 -27.96
CA GLY A 333 0.07 10.67 -28.80
C GLY A 333 0.21 11.97 -28.01
N TRP A 334 0.76 11.92 -26.78
CA TRP A 334 0.87 13.09 -25.91
C TRP A 334 1.85 14.11 -26.45
N THR A 335 1.39 15.35 -26.50
CA THR A 335 2.11 16.53 -27.00
C THR A 335 2.53 17.44 -25.84
N GLN A 336 3.30 18.49 -26.12
CA GLN A 336 3.64 19.50 -25.12
C GLN A 336 2.41 20.23 -24.58
N ASP A 337 1.37 20.41 -25.42
CA ASP A 337 0.09 21.01 -24.99
C ASP A 337 -0.66 20.10 -24.02
N ASP A 338 -0.61 18.77 -24.22
CA ASP A 338 -1.20 17.80 -23.28
C ASP A 338 -0.47 17.86 -21.94
N PHE A 339 0.85 17.85 -21.93
CA PHE A 339 1.62 17.97 -20.68
C PHE A 339 1.38 19.30 -19.97
N ALA A 340 1.21 20.40 -20.72
CA ALA A 340 0.84 21.70 -20.14
C ALA A 340 -0.55 21.63 -19.47
N ALA A 341 -1.54 21.00 -20.15
CA ALA A 341 -2.87 20.79 -19.60
C ALA A 341 -2.86 19.89 -18.35
N PHE A 342 -2.10 18.77 -18.36
CA PHE A 342 -1.96 17.88 -17.20
C PHE A 342 -1.37 18.62 -15.99
N ARG A 343 -0.34 19.46 -16.20
CA ARG A 343 0.19 20.32 -15.14
C ARG A 343 -0.83 21.33 -14.62
N ALA A 344 -1.63 21.93 -15.52
CA ALA A 344 -2.68 22.87 -15.14
C ALA A 344 -3.81 22.19 -14.33
N ALA A 345 -4.15 20.94 -14.65
CA ALA A 345 -5.16 20.14 -13.94
C ALA A 345 -4.83 19.97 -12.44
N ARG A 346 -3.54 19.96 -12.06
CA ARG A 346 -3.08 19.75 -10.68
C ARG A 346 -3.70 20.72 -9.68
N ALA A 347 -3.96 21.98 -10.10
CA ALA A 347 -4.56 23.00 -9.23
C ALA A 347 -5.97 22.56 -8.74
N ASN A 348 -6.81 22.09 -9.67
CA ASN A 348 -8.17 21.65 -9.35
C ASN A 348 -8.21 20.26 -8.72
N GLN A 349 -7.30 19.36 -9.05
CA GLN A 349 -7.13 18.08 -8.36
C GLN A 349 -6.76 18.29 -6.88
N ASN A 350 -5.79 19.13 -6.58
CA ASN A 350 -5.42 19.50 -5.21
C ASN A 350 -6.57 20.20 -4.48
N LEU A 351 -7.30 21.10 -5.18
CA LEU A 351 -8.47 21.78 -4.62
C LEU A 351 -9.56 20.76 -4.24
N PHE A 352 -9.87 19.80 -5.11
CA PHE A 352 -10.87 18.77 -4.86
C PHE A 352 -10.51 17.92 -3.64
N VAL A 353 -9.27 17.43 -3.54
CA VAL A 353 -8.82 16.64 -2.37
C VAL A 353 -8.95 17.45 -1.08
N ARG A 354 -8.60 18.73 -1.09
CA ARG A 354 -8.77 19.63 0.03
C ARG A 354 -10.24 19.84 0.41
N LEU A 355 -11.12 20.09 -0.56
CA LEU A 355 -12.57 20.25 -0.34
C LEU A 355 -13.19 18.96 0.21
N PHE A 356 -12.83 17.81 -0.34
CA PHE A 356 -13.30 16.51 0.11
C PHE A 356 -12.88 16.26 1.59
N ARG A 357 -11.63 16.55 1.94
CA ARG A 357 -11.14 16.46 3.31
C ARG A 357 -11.85 17.44 4.24
N ALA A 358 -12.05 18.69 3.81
CA ALA A 358 -12.74 19.73 4.60
C ALA A 358 -14.21 19.39 4.86
N ALA A 359 -14.88 18.71 3.93
CA ALA A 359 -16.24 18.18 4.11
C ALA A 359 -16.29 16.96 5.07
N GLY A 360 -15.16 16.50 5.61
CA GLY A 360 -15.08 15.34 6.50
C GLY A 360 -14.82 14.01 5.81
N GLY A 361 -14.49 14.02 4.51
CA GLY A 361 -14.22 12.84 3.72
C GLY A 361 -12.93 12.12 4.16
N ARG A 362 -12.94 10.80 4.04
CA ARG A 362 -11.77 9.96 4.29
C ARG A 362 -10.90 9.90 3.05
N VAL A 363 -9.67 10.40 3.16
CA VAL A 363 -8.63 10.28 2.13
C VAL A 363 -7.61 9.24 2.59
N VAL A 364 -7.28 8.30 1.70
CA VAL A 364 -6.24 7.30 1.91
C VAL A 364 -5.14 7.52 0.88
N ALA A 365 -3.90 7.59 1.36
CA ALA A 365 -2.74 7.68 0.48
C ALA A 365 -2.55 6.39 -0.31
N GLY A 366 -2.31 6.52 -1.60
CA GLY A 366 -2.02 5.45 -2.52
C GLY A 366 -1.15 5.96 -3.67
N THR A 367 -0.42 5.09 -4.35
CA THR A 367 0.62 5.52 -5.28
C THR A 367 0.44 5.10 -6.71
N ASP A 368 -0.30 4.01 -6.94
CA ASP A 368 -0.34 3.29 -8.21
C ASP A 368 1.02 2.66 -8.62
N ALA A 369 1.92 2.44 -7.62
CA ALA A 369 3.17 1.71 -7.85
C ALA A 369 2.86 0.19 -8.07
N ALA A 370 3.51 -0.50 -9.01
CA ALA A 370 4.69 -0.13 -9.81
C ALA A 370 4.33 0.19 -11.27
N ASN A 371 3.43 1.12 -11.51
CA ASN A 371 3.27 1.68 -12.84
C ASN A 371 4.47 2.57 -13.22
N GLN A 372 4.50 3.06 -14.45
CA GLN A 372 5.63 3.79 -15.02
C GLN A 372 6.05 4.96 -14.14
N MET A 373 7.33 4.94 -13.74
CA MET A 373 7.98 5.96 -12.88
C MET A 373 7.42 6.06 -11.45
N LEU A 374 6.54 5.14 -11.00
CA LEU A 374 6.01 5.06 -9.65
C LEU A 374 6.74 3.98 -8.86
N ILE A 375 7.67 4.41 -8.03
CA ILE A 375 8.64 3.54 -7.37
C ILE A 375 8.08 3.05 -6.03
N PRO A 376 8.02 1.73 -5.78
CA PRO A 376 7.52 1.16 -4.54
C PRO A 376 8.15 1.80 -3.30
N GLY A 377 7.31 2.24 -2.37
CA GLY A 377 7.70 2.90 -1.13
C GLY A 377 8.06 4.38 -1.30
N THR A 378 9.01 4.72 -2.16
CA THR A 378 9.43 6.11 -2.40
C THR A 378 8.27 6.98 -2.91
N SER A 379 7.43 6.43 -3.80
CA SER A 379 6.25 7.14 -4.30
C SER A 379 5.24 7.42 -3.20
N LEU A 380 5.14 6.60 -2.14
CA LEU A 380 4.26 6.90 -1.01
C LEU A 380 4.75 8.10 -0.21
N HIS A 381 6.06 8.24 0.01
CA HIS A 381 6.60 9.44 0.63
C HIS A 381 6.23 10.68 -0.20
N ARG A 382 6.35 10.60 -1.54
CA ARG A 382 5.95 11.69 -2.44
C ARG A 382 4.46 11.98 -2.40
N GLU A 383 3.60 10.96 -2.35
CA GLU A 383 2.15 11.14 -2.19
C GLU A 383 1.82 11.94 -0.94
N LEU A 384 2.45 11.61 0.20
CA LEU A 384 2.25 12.33 1.46
C LEU A 384 2.74 13.78 1.40
N GLU A 385 3.85 14.05 0.72
CA GLU A 385 4.32 15.41 0.44
C GLU A 385 3.30 16.19 -0.41
N LEU A 386 2.70 15.55 -1.43
CA LEU A 386 1.70 16.15 -2.29
C LEU A 386 0.38 16.41 -1.56
N LEU A 387 -0.04 15.53 -0.64
CA LEU A 387 -1.19 15.78 0.23
C LEU A 387 -0.97 17.01 1.11
N VAL A 388 0.22 17.16 1.68
CA VAL A 388 0.57 18.38 2.46
C VAL A 388 0.57 19.61 1.56
N ALA A 389 1.11 19.52 0.35
CA ALA A 389 1.06 20.61 -0.63
C ALA A 389 -0.38 20.95 -1.07
N ALA A 390 -1.31 19.98 -1.05
CA ALA A 390 -2.73 20.19 -1.28
C ALA A 390 -3.46 20.81 -0.07
N GLY A 391 -2.78 20.99 1.08
CA GLY A 391 -3.32 21.69 2.27
C GLY A 391 -3.62 20.80 3.48
N PHE A 392 -3.14 19.56 3.50
CA PHE A 392 -3.18 18.70 4.68
C PHE A 392 -2.14 19.13 5.72
N LEU A 393 -2.43 18.94 7.00
CA LEU A 393 -1.38 18.93 8.00
C LEU A 393 -0.50 17.67 7.84
N PRO A 394 0.79 17.70 8.21
CA PRO A 394 1.63 16.52 8.18
C PRO A 394 1.03 15.32 8.95
N SER A 395 0.39 15.57 10.08
CA SER A 395 -0.33 14.53 10.84
C SER A 395 -1.52 13.94 10.08
N ASP A 396 -2.27 14.75 9.30
CA ASP A 396 -3.39 14.26 8.48
C ASP A 396 -2.87 13.38 7.33
N ALA A 397 -1.76 13.79 6.69
CA ALA A 397 -1.10 12.97 5.68
C ALA A 397 -0.61 11.64 6.28
N LEU A 398 -0.02 11.63 7.47
CA LEU A 398 0.36 10.40 8.17
C LEU A 398 -0.86 9.52 8.49
N PHE A 399 -1.98 10.11 8.92
CA PHE A 399 -3.21 9.33 9.15
C PHE A 399 -3.72 8.66 7.88
N SER A 400 -3.61 9.32 6.71
CA SER A 400 -4.05 8.76 5.43
C SER A 400 -3.27 7.50 5.02
N ALA A 401 -2.00 7.38 5.41
CA ALA A 401 -1.13 6.24 5.15
C ALA A 401 -1.00 5.27 6.34
N THR A 402 -1.78 5.44 7.39
CA THR A 402 -1.73 4.57 8.59
C THR A 402 -3.15 4.17 9.03
N ARG A 403 -3.73 4.87 10.00
CA ARG A 403 -5.05 4.59 10.57
C ARG A 403 -6.16 4.54 9.53
N ASP A 404 -6.22 5.52 8.64
CA ASP A 404 -7.34 5.64 7.69
C ASP A 404 -7.23 4.60 6.57
N ALA A 405 -6.00 4.26 6.15
CA ALA A 405 -5.73 3.14 5.25
C ALA A 405 -6.08 1.79 5.91
N ALA A 406 -5.71 1.57 7.17
CA ALA A 406 -6.10 0.36 7.90
C ALA A 406 -7.61 0.19 8.00
N ARG A 407 -8.35 1.29 8.23
CA ARG A 407 -9.83 1.30 8.24
C ARG A 407 -10.45 0.96 6.89
N LEU A 408 -9.87 1.45 5.79
CA LEU A 408 -10.29 1.09 4.43
C LEU A 408 -10.19 -0.42 4.23
N LEU A 409 -9.06 -1.02 4.66
CA LEU A 409 -8.79 -2.46 4.56
C LEU A 409 -9.61 -3.32 5.53
N GLY A 410 -10.29 -2.74 6.54
CA GLY A 410 -10.86 -3.51 7.65
C GLY A 410 -9.80 -4.18 8.53
N ALA A 411 -8.59 -3.65 8.54
CA ALA A 411 -7.41 -4.24 9.19
C ALA A 411 -7.19 -3.63 10.58
N ASP A 412 -8.06 -3.92 11.54
CA ASP A 412 -8.04 -3.34 12.88
C ASP A 412 -6.75 -3.60 13.67
N SER A 413 -5.96 -4.59 13.27
CA SER A 413 -4.73 -4.95 13.98
C SER A 413 -3.51 -4.08 13.67
N ILE A 414 -3.54 -3.23 12.63
CA ILE A 414 -2.44 -2.39 12.14
C ILE A 414 -2.84 -0.91 12.05
N GLY A 415 -1.92 -0.04 11.65
CA GLY A 415 -2.16 1.38 11.38
C GLY A 415 -2.17 2.29 12.62
N VAL A 416 -2.12 1.74 13.84
CA VAL A 416 -1.99 2.50 15.09
C VAL A 416 -1.07 1.77 16.07
N LEU A 417 -0.35 2.54 16.91
CA LEU A 417 0.53 2.01 17.95
C LEU A 417 -0.18 2.01 19.31
N THR A 418 -0.91 0.94 19.58
CA THR A 418 -1.60 0.73 20.86
C THR A 418 -1.39 -0.72 21.32
N VAL A 419 -1.57 -0.96 22.62
CA VAL A 419 -1.42 -2.31 23.20
C VAL A 419 -2.34 -3.30 22.49
N GLY A 420 -1.80 -4.49 22.16
CA GLY A 420 -2.50 -5.57 21.46
C GLY A 420 -2.47 -5.47 19.94
N ARG A 421 -2.00 -4.37 19.36
CA ARG A 421 -1.84 -4.22 17.90
C ARG A 421 -0.55 -4.85 17.40
N LYS A 422 -0.47 -5.13 16.12
CA LYS A 422 0.74 -5.66 15.49
C LYS A 422 1.90 -4.68 15.60
N ALA A 423 3.09 -5.21 15.84
CA ALA A 423 4.31 -4.44 15.92
C ALA A 423 4.91 -4.25 14.51
N ASP A 424 4.17 -3.52 13.67
CA ASP A 424 4.61 -3.01 12.39
C ASP A 424 4.79 -1.49 12.56
N LEU A 425 6.04 -1.01 12.56
CA LEU A 425 6.35 0.40 12.82
C LEU A 425 7.62 0.85 12.08
N VAL A 426 7.78 2.14 11.92
CA VAL A 426 8.93 2.77 11.24
C VAL A 426 9.68 3.65 12.23
N ILE A 427 11.00 3.52 12.25
CA ILE A 427 11.93 4.36 13.01
C ILE A 427 12.57 5.36 12.06
N LEU A 428 12.37 6.65 12.36
CA LEU A 428 12.85 7.79 11.58
C LEU A 428 13.94 8.56 12.33
N GLY A 429 14.85 9.15 11.56
CA GLY A 429 15.91 10.04 12.08
C GLY A 429 15.43 11.45 12.40
N ALA A 430 14.28 11.90 11.86
CA ALA A 430 13.76 13.26 12.01
C ALA A 430 12.22 13.27 12.19
N ASP A 431 11.68 14.41 12.67
CA ASP A 431 10.27 14.58 13.05
C ASP A 431 9.34 14.72 11.84
N PRO A 432 8.49 13.68 11.52
CA PRO A 432 7.62 13.72 10.36
C PRO A 432 6.36 14.58 10.56
N VAL A 433 6.02 14.95 11.80
CA VAL A 433 4.90 15.84 12.10
C VAL A 433 5.32 17.31 11.95
N LEU A 434 6.60 17.61 12.14
CA LEU A 434 7.15 18.93 11.86
C LEU A 434 7.31 19.17 10.35
N ASP A 435 7.83 18.18 9.64
CA ASP A 435 8.01 18.20 8.19
C ASP A 435 7.81 16.80 7.61
N ILE A 436 6.81 16.66 6.75
CA ILE A 436 6.46 15.36 6.15
C ILE A 436 7.62 14.76 5.34
N ARG A 437 8.52 15.58 4.77
CA ARG A 437 9.71 15.13 4.05
C ARG A 437 10.67 14.32 4.91
N ASN A 438 10.57 14.42 6.23
CA ASN A 438 11.33 13.62 7.18
C ASN A 438 10.97 12.14 7.16
N LEU A 439 9.88 11.73 6.49
CA LEU A 439 9.62 10.33 6.15
C LEU A 439 10.74 9.67 5.34
N ARG A 440 11.52 10.46 4.59
CA ARG A 440 12.67 9.95 3.84
C ARG A 440 13.85 9.53 4.73
N THR A 441 13.79 9.82 6.04
CA THR A 441 14.83 9.46 7.03
C THR A 441 14.58 8.09 7.67
N VAL A 442 13.99 7.14 6.94
CA VAL A 442 13.79 5.77 7.44
C VAL A 442 15.13 5.13 7.75
N GLU A 443 15.37 4.82 9.03
CA GLU A 443 16.57 4.12 9.50
C GLU A 443 16.32 2.62 9.70
N GLN A 444 15.17 2.28 10.30
CA GLN A 444 14.78 0.90 10.55
C GLN A 444 13.27 0.72 10.36
N VAL A 445 12.89 -0.46 9.98
CA VAL A 445 11.49 -0.90 9.94
C VAL A 445 11.32 -2.08 10.87
N MET A 446 10.33 -2.03 11.73
CA MET A 446 9.89 -3.22 12.44
C MET A 446 8.74 -3.83 11.66
N LEU A 447 8.94 -5.04 11.19
CA LEU A 447 7.93 -5.83 10.48
C LEU A 447 7.66 -7.10 11.28
N ARG A 448 6.40 -7.29 11.66
CA ARG A 448 5.98 -8.46 12.48
C ARG A 448 6.85 -8.66 13.73
N GLY A 449 7.24 -7.53 14.37
CA GLY A 449 8.06 -7.53 15.60
C GLY A 449 9.57 -7.68 15.37
N HIS A 450 10.04 -7.80 14.12
CA HIS A 450 11.47 -7.91 13.79
C HIS A 450 12.01 -6.59 13.26
N LEU A 451 13.08 -6.07 13.88
CA LEU A 451 13.79 -4.87 13.43
C LEU A 451 14.66 -5.19 12.21
N LEU A 452 14.50 -4.40 11.17
CA LEU A 452 15.19 -4.50 9.89
C LEU A 452 15.86 -3.15 9.56
N PRO A 453 17.20 -3.09 9.44
CA PRO A 453 17.88 -1.87 9.01
C PRO A 453 17.54 -1.55 7.55
N SER A 454 16.97 -0.38 7.27
CA SER A 454 16.54 0.03 5.93
C SER A 454 17.69 0.08 4.92
N ASP A 455 18.88 0.58 5.34
CA ASP A 455 20.06 0.61 4.48
C ASP A 455 20.51 -0.79 4.03
N SER A 456 20.35 -1.80 4.89
CA SER A 456 20.65 -3.18 4.52
C SER A 456 19.66 -3.74 3.50
N LEU A 457 18.41 -3.30 3.57
CA LEU A 457 17.37 -3.66 2.60
C LEU A 457 17.61 -2.96 1.26
N ARG A 458 17.92 -1.67 1.28
CA ARG A 458 18.22 -0.88 0.07
C ARG A 458 19.43 -1.40 -0.71
N LYS A 459 20.42 -2.01 -0.03
CA LYS A 459 21.61 -2.60 -0.67
C LYS A 459 21.33 -3.92 -1.39
N GLN A 460 20.12 -4.45 -1.30
CA GLN A 460 19.74 -5.71 -1.95
C GLN A 460 19.22 -5.50 -3.40
N TYR A 461 19.17 -4.26 -3.87
CA TYR A 461 18.71 -3.89 -5.21
C TYR A 461 19.51 -2.73 -5.79
#